data_d406d6fd8080330a4ec7738a8f705395
#
_entry.id   d406d6fd8080330a4ec7738a8f705395
#
_cell.length_a   1.000
_cell.length_b   1.000
_cell.length_c   1.000
_cell.angle_alpha   90.00
_cell.angle_beta   90.00
_cell.angle_gamma   90.00
#
_symmetry.space_group_name_H-M   'P 1'
#
loop_
_entity.id
_entity.type
_entity.pdbx_description
1 polymer ?
#
loop_
_entity_poly.entity_id
_entity_poly.type
_entity_poly.pdbx_seq_one_letter_code
_entity_poly.pdbx_strand_id
1 'polypeptide(L)'
;MFQDRLQAMLVPAVRAAFLDLFNQAPEAGAIGFQPTRPEFEGDATINVFPFLRLSGQGPEQTARAVGGHLVAHVPEVERINVVKGFLNIVISDAYWLTFLGETTGQDILQFPPTGKQVMVEFASPNTNKPLHLGHLRNIFLGWSVGRILGAAGNEVVKVQVVNDRGIHICKSMVAWRMFGNGETPQGSGLKGDKLVGKYYVEFDKVYKAEVAGLMAAGSTQADAEKKAPILLHAQDMLNRSKANNPEVRALWAMMNGWVYDGFNATYARAGVSFDRNYYESDTYLLGKEDVLKGVEKGVFFRKEDGSVWVDNTPEGLDEKVLMRADGTSLYMTQDIGTAIKRFEEFPGLARMIYTVGNEQDYHFKVLFIILKKLGFSWADELYHLSYGMVDLPGGKMKSREGTVVDADDLMDEVVAEARSAGEQLSKLDEFGEEEKSVLFEMIGMAALKYFLLKVDPKKRMLFDPKASIDLQGHTGPFIQYTYARIQSLLRKAGKLSTPTGQLAIDHYRLLPEEKVVIKLLHQFPAVLNESATKLDPSALANHTYDLVKAYNTFYQTVPVLKEEQEDRRAFRLALSMSVASTAKKAMWCLGMEVPERM
;
A
#
# COMPACT_ATOMS: atom_id res chain seq x y z
N MET A 1 -8.94 -8.31 -19.53
CA MET A 1 -9.96 -9.09 -18.82
C MET A 1 -9.34 -10.44 -18.45
N PHE A 2 -8.58 -10.44 -17.35
CA PHE A 2 -7.81 -11.59 -16.87
C PHE A 2 -8.37 -12.13 -15.55
N GLN A 3 -9.68 -12.03 -15.34
CA GLN A 3 -10.33 -12.76 -14.25
C GLN A 3 -10.03 -14.23 -14.42
N ASP A 4 -9.83 -14.93 -13.30
CA ASP A 4 -9.47 -16.33 -13.21
C ASP A 4 -9.98 -17.15 -14.41
N ARG A 5 -9.11 -17.31 -15.43
CA ARG A 5 -9.45 -18.00 -16.69
C ARG A 5 -9.91 -19.42 -16.44
N LEU A 6 -9.34 -20.08 -15.42
CA LEU A 6 -9.77 -21.42 -15.02
C LEU A 6 -11.20 -21.38 -14.47
N GLN A 7 -11.54 -20.40 -13.64
CA GLN A 7 -12.90 -20.25 -13.13
C GLN A 7 -13.90 -19.94 -14.24
N ALA A 8 -13.54 -19.06 -15.16
CA ALA A 8 -14.38 -18.73 -16.32
C ALA A 8 -14.63 -19.92 -17.24
N MET A 9 -13.69 -20.84 -17.36
CA MET A 9 -13.80 -22.07 -18.13
C MET A 9 -14.56 -23.18 -17.35
N LEU A 10 -14.18 -23.39 -16.09
CA LEU A 10 -14.66 -24.54 -15.32
C LEU A 10 -16.07 -24.36 -14.75
N VAL A 11 -16.50 -23.12 -14.37
CA VAL A 11 -17.85 -22.90 -13.81
C VAL A 11 -18.96 -23.30 -14.77
N PRO A 12 -18.96 -22.87 -16.05
CA PRO A 12 -19.97 -23.34 -17.02
C PRO A 12 -19.89 -24.84 -17.23
N ALA A 13 -18.70 -25.43 -17.31
CA ALA A 13 -18.51 -26.88 -17.52
C ALA A 13 -19.05 -27.71 -16.35
N VAL A 14 -18.81 -27.29 -15.10
CA VAL A 14 -19.38 -27.97 -13.92
C VAL A 14 -20.90 -27.87 -13.92
N ARG A 15 -21.46 -26.70 -14.26
CA ARG A 15 -22.92 -26.54 -14.38
C ARG A 15 -23.52 -27.46 -15.44
N ALA A 16 -22.89 -27.56 -16.60
CA ALA A 16 -23.30 -28.47 -17.66
C ALA A 16 -23.24 -29.92 -17.19
N ALA A 17 -22.15 -30.33 -16.52
CA ALA A 17 -22.02 -31.66 -15.95
C ALA A 17 -23.17 -32.02 -14.98
N PHE A 18 -23.53 -31.08 -14.09
CA PHE A 18 -24.64 -31.31 -13.18
C PHE A 18 -25.99 -31.36 -13.89
N LEU A 19 -26.20 -30.55 -14.91
CA LEU A 19 -27.43 -30.55 -15.70
C LEU A 19 -27.61 -31.87 -16.46
N ASP A 20 -26.55 -32.34 -17.12
CA ASP A 20 -26.57 -33.56 -17.94
C ASP A 20 -26.71 -34.83 -17.09
N LEU A 21 -26.05 -34.86 -15.93
CA LEU A 21 -26.03 -36.04 -15.05
C LEU A 21 -27.22 -36.12 -14.10
N PHE A 22 -27.74 -34.98 -13.64
CA PHE A 22 -28.72 -34.94 -12.56
C PHE A 22 -29.96 -34.08 -12.87
N ASN A 23 -30.09 -33.55 -14.10
CA ASN A 23 -31.18 -32.63 -14.51
C ASN A 23 -31.34 -31.37 -13.64
N GLN A 24 -30.30 -30.99 -12.91
CA GLN A 24 -30.25 -29.81 -12.04
C GLN A 24 -28.86 -29.21 -12.11
N ALA A 25 -28.74 -27.88 -12.05
CA ALA A 25 -27.44 -27.20 -12.06
C ALA A 25 -27.29 -26.27 -10.83
N PRO A 26 -26.11 -26.25 -10.19
CA PRO A 26 -25.85 -25.31 -9.13
C PRO A 26 -25.80 -23.87 -9.67
N GLU A 27 -26.11 -22.91 -8.81
CA GLU A 27 -25.89 -21.48 -9.11
C GLU A 27 -24.41 -21.24 -9.40
N ALA A 28 -24.11 -20.43 -10.43
CA ALA A 28 -22.73 -20.16 -10.84
C ALA A 28 -21.88 -19.58 -9.68
N GLY A 29 -22.44 -18.68 -8.90
CA GLY A 29 -21.78 -18.07 -7.75
C GLY A 29 -21.56 -19.00 -6.55
N ALA A 30 -22.20 -20.19 -6.54
CA ALA A 30 -21.99 -21.20 -5.50
C ALA A 30 -20.81 -22.13 -5.81
N ILE A 31 -20.31 -22.16 -7.06
CA ILE A 31 -19.18 -23.00 -7.48
C ILE A 31 -17.89 -22.25 -7.17
N GLY A 32 -17.23 -22.62 -6.07
CA GLY A 32 -15.93 -22.08 -5.69
C GLY A 32 -14.80 -23.06 -6.01
N PHE A 33 -13.71 -22.52 -6.53
CA PHE A 33 -12.47 -23.25 -6.72
C PHE A 33 -11.43 -22.80 -5.69
N GLN A 34 -10.60 -23.74 -5.26
CA GLN A 34 -9.45 -23.50 -4.41
C GLN A 34 -8.23 -24.21 -4.98
N PRO A 35 -7.00 -23.75 -4.72
CA PRO A 35 -5.80 -24.48 -5.08
C PRO A 35 -5.82 -25.89 -4.48
N THR A 36 -5.41 -26.89 -5.27
CA THR A 36 -5.25 -28.25 -4.74
C THR A 36 -4.14 -28.28 -3.71
N ARG A 37 -4.37 -29.00 -2.61
CA ARG A 37 -3.36 -29.15 -1.56
C ARG A 37 -2.13 -29.87 -2.08
N PRO A 38 -0.91 -29.52 -1.62
CA PRO A 38 0.35 -30.06 -2.16
C PRO A 38 0.46 -31.60 -2.10
N GLU A 39 -0.20 -32.23 -1.13
CA GLU A 39 -0.21 -33.69 -0.96
C GLU A 39 -1.11 -34.43 -1.97
N PHE A 40 -1.92 -33.71 -2.74
CA PHE A 40 -2.83 -34.26 -3.74
C PHE A 40 -2.50 -33.79 -5.15
N GLU A 41 -2.72 -34.64 -6.11
CA GLU A 41 -2.58 -34.27 -7.51
C GLU A 41 -3.78 -33.43 -7.97
N GLY A 42 -3.51 -32.28 -8.61
CA GLY A 42 -4.52 -31.38 -9.14
C GLY A 42 -4.00 -29.95 -9.28
N ASP A 43 -4.71 -29.14 -10.04
CA ASP A 43 -4.45 -27.72 -10.27
C ASP A 43 -5.55 -26.86 -9.62
N ALA A 44 -6.79 -27.35 -9.63
CA ALA A 44 -7.95 -26.72 -9.02
C ALA A 44 -8.80 -27.77 -8.29
N THR A 45 -9.34 -27.41 -7.14
CA THR A 45 -10.19 -28.28 -6.32
C THR A 45 -11.58 -27.68 -6.16
N ILE A 46 -12.59 -28.49 -6.39
CA ILE A 46 -13.99 -28.19 -6.08
C ILE A 46 -14.42 -28.98 -4.86
N ASN A 47 -15.06 -28.33 -3.91
CA ASN A 47 -15.79 -28.98 -2.84
C ASN A 47 -17.21 -29.31 -3.31
N VAL A 48 -17.55 -30.58 -3.45
CA VAL A 48 -18.89 -31.01 -3.93
C VAL A 48 -19.95 -31.09 -2.83
N PHE A 49 -19.61 -30.99 -1.56
CA PHE A 49 -20.56 -31.13 -0.45
C PHE A 49 -21.80 -30.22 -0.55
N PRO A 50 -21.68 -28.95 -0.96
CA PRO A 50 -22.84 -28.05 -1.12
C PRO A 50 -23.85 -28.55 -2.17
N PHE A 51 -23.42 -29.44 -3.08
CA PHE A 51 -24.20 -29.83 -4.25
C PHE A 51 -24.80 -31.25 -4.14
N LEU A 52 -24.61 -31.96 -3.01
CA LEU A 52 -25.09 -33.32 -2.82
C LEU A 52 -26.61 -33.48 -2.94
N ARG A 53 -27.35 -32.41 -2.58
CA ARG A 53 -28.81 -32.41 -2.75
C ARG A 53 -29.24 -32.41 -4.21
N LEU A 54 -28.44 -31.85 -5.10
CA LEU A 54 -28.69 -31.80 -6.53
C LEU A 54 -28.36 -33.13 -7.18
N SER A 55 -27.31 -33.83 -6.71
CA SER A 55 -26.91 -35.14 -7.26
C SER A 55 -27.72 -36.31 -6.70
N GLY A 56 -28.22 -36.18 -5.47
CA GLY A 56 -28.83 -37.29 -4.74
C GLY A 56 -27.88 -38.45 -4.41
N GLN A 57 -26.55 -38.20 -4.54
CA GLN A 57 -25.49 -39.20 -4.37
C GLN A 57 -24.55 -38.86 -3.25
N GLY A 58 -23.71 -39.81 -2.84
CA GLY A 58 -22.64 -39.55 -1.88
C GLY A 58 -21.53 -38.68 -2.45
N PRO A 59 -20.71 -38.05 -1.56
CA PRO A 59 -19.71 -37.06 -1.99
C PRO A 59 -18.72 -37.59 -3.03
N GLU A 60 -18.18 -38.78 -2.84
CA GLU A 60 -17.23 -39.37 -3.77
C GLU A 60 -17.86 -39.76 -5.10
N GLN A 61 -19.10 -40.25 -5.06
CA GLN A 61 -19.84 -40.62 -6.28
C GLN A 61 -20.14 -39.37 -7.11
N THR A 62 -20.64 -38.30 -6.45
CA THR A 62 -20.88 -37.01 -7.10
C THR A 62 -19.60 -36.45 -7.72
N ALA A 63 -18.49 -36.42 -6.96
CA ALA A 63 -17.22 -35.94 -7.46
C ALA A 63 -16.68 -36.74 -8.65
N ARG A 64 -16.79 -38.09 -8.62
CA ARG A 64 -16.38 -38.95 -9.73
C ARG A 64 -17.27 -38.78 -10.96
N ALA A 65 -18.58 -38.67 -10.79
CA ALA A 65 -19.50 -38.47 -11.91
C ALA A 65 -19.26 -37.13 -12.61
N VAL A 66 -19.23 -36.05 -11.84
CA VAL A 66 -18.95 -34.70 -12.36
C VAL A 66 -17.55 -34.65 -13.00
N GLY A 67 -16.53 -35.15 -12.30
CA GLY A 67 -15.17 -35.19 -12.82
C GLY A 67 -15.00 -36.00 -14.09
N GLY A 68 -15.66 -37.16 -14.18
CA GLY A 68 -15.68 -37.99 -15.40
C GLY A 68 -16.31 -37.25 -16.58
N HIS A 69 -17.42 -36.53 -16.33
CA HIS A 69 -18.04 -35.69 -17.35
C HIS A 69 -17.09 -34.57 -17.81
N LEU A 70 -16.39 -33.90 -16.89
CA LEU A 70 -15.41 -32.86 -17.24
C LEU A 70 -14.28 -33.41 -18.12
N VAL A 71 -13.70 -34.58 -17.78
CA VAL A 71 -12.66 -35.24 -18.59
C VAL A 71 -13.15 -35.57 -20.00
N ALA A 72 -14.40 -35.96 -20.12
CA ALA A 72 -14.97 -36.35 -21.43
C ALA A 72 -15.33 -35.16 -22.34
N HIS A 73 -15.67 -34.01 -21.77
CA HIS A 73 -16.26 -32.89 -22.52
C HIS A 73 -15.43 -31.57 -22.47
N VAL A 74 -14.39 -31.50 -21.65
CA VAL A 74 -13.54 -30.31 -21.51
C VAL A 74 -12.10 -30.67 -21.88
N PRO A 75 -11.64 -30.35 -23.10
CA PRO A 75 -10.30 -30.73 -23.58
C PRO A 75 -9.14 -30.26 -22.69
N GLU A 76 -9.34 -29.17 -21.95
CA GLU A 76 -8.36 -28.60 -21.01
C GLU A 76 -8.25 -29.42 -19.71
N VAL A 77 -9.20 -30.32 -19.42
CA VAL A 77 -9.17 -31.22 -18.26
C VAL A 77 -8.54 -32.56 -18.64
N GLU A 78 -7.33 -32.80 -18.18
CA GLU A 78 -6.58 -34.04 -18.50
C GLU A 78 -7.06 -35.22 -17.69
N ARG A 79 -7.21 -35.06 -16.38
CA ARG A 79 -7.67 -36.12 -15.46
C ARG A 79 -8.15 -35.51 -14.14
N ILE A 80 -8.69 -36.38 -13.30
CA ILE A 80 -9.19 -35.99 -11.97
C ILE A 80 -8.59 -36.89 -10.88
N ASN A 81 -8.52 -36.35 -9.67
CA ASN A 81 -8.21 -37.07 -8.44
C ASN A 81 -9.28 -36.73 -7.39
N VAL A 82 -10.03 -37.74 -6.92
CA VAL A 82 -11.13 -37.56 -5.95
C VAL A 82 -10.69 -38.03 -4.57
N VAL A 83 -10.73 -37.13 -3.60
CA VAL A 83 -10.35 -37.43 -2.22
C VAL A 83 -11.45 -36.94 -1.27
N LYS A 84 -12.16 -37.86 -0.61
CA LYS A 84 -13.19 -37.58 0.41
C LYS A 84 -14.22 -36.49 -0.02
N GLY A 85 -14.68 -36.54 -1.28
CA GLY A 85 -15.64 -35.56 -1.81
C GLY A 85 -15.03 -34.26 -2.31
N PHE A 86 -13.71 -34.11 -2.30
CA PHE A 86 -13.01 -33.05 -3.01
C PHE A 86 -12.65 -33.55 -4.41
N LEU A 87 -13.10 -32.83 -5.43
CA LEU A 87 -12.77 -33.06 -6.82
C LEU A 87 -11.56 -32.23 -7.20
N ASN A 88 -10.39 -32.86 -7.27
CA ASN A 88 -9.16 -32.22 -7.74
C ASN A 88 -9.05 -32.40 -9.25
N ILE A 89 -8.92 -31.34 -9.98
CA ILE A 89 -8.89 -31.29 -11.45
C ILE A 89 -7.46 -31.06 -11.89
N VAL A 90 -6.94 -31.90 -12.75
CA VAL A 90 -5.64 -31.73 -13.40
C VAL A 90 -5.86 -31.10 -14.76
N ILE A 91 -5.27 -29.96 -14.99
CA ILE A 91 -5.33 -29.18 -16.22
C ILE A 91 -4.20 -29.62 -17.16
N SER A 92 -4.56 -29.80 -18.44
CA SER A 92 -3.64 -30.27 -19.49
C SER A 92 -2.46 -29.32 -19.72
N ASP A 93 -1.33 -29.88 -20.10
CA ASP A 93 -0.15 -29.06 -20.44
C ASP A 93 -0.43 -28.14 -21.63
N ALA A 94 -1.28 -28.55 -22.56
CA ALA A 94 -1.70 -27.71 -23.68
C ALA A 94 -2.34 -26.39 -23.24
N TYR A 95 -3.20 -26.42 -22.21
CA TYR A 95 -3.78 -25.19 -21.64
C TYR A 95 -2.70 -24.23 -21.11
N TRP A 96 -1.74 -24.74 -20.35
CA TRP A 96 -0.67 -23.94 -19.75
C TRP A 96 0.26 -23.36 -20.81
N LEU A 97 0.55 -24.13 -21.85
CA LEU A 97 1.37 -23.67 -23.00
C LEU A 97 0.63 -22.58 -23.79
N THR A 98 -0.66 -22.75 -24.05
CA THR A 98 -1.50 -21.74 -24.70
C THR A 98 -1.52 -20.46 -23.89
N PHE A 99 -1.76 -20.54 -22.58
CA PHE A 99 -1.71 -19.38 -21.70
C PHE A 99 -0.37 -18.63 -21.79
N LEU A 100 0.75 -19.34 -21.69
CA LEU A 100 2.07 -18.71 -21.79
C LEU A 100 2.28 -18.06 -23.15
N GLY A 101 1.94 -18.75 -24.25
CA GLY A 101 2.06 -18.22 -25.61
C GLY A 101 1.24 -16.96 -25.84
N GLU A 102 0.01 -16.91 -25.34
CA GLU A 102 -0.86 -15.74 -25.44
C GLU A 102 -0.37 -14.54 -24.60
N THR A 103 0.28 -14.82 -23.48
CA THR A 103 0.66 -13.76 -22.51
C THR A 103 2.12 -13.32 -22.62
N THR A 104 2.96 -14.08 -23.35
CA THR A 104 4.35 -13.68 -23.57
C THR A 104 4.45 -12.35 -24.29
N GLY A 105 5.18 -11.41 -23.69
CA GLY A 105 5.31 -10.03 -24.18
C GLY A 105 4.13 -9.10 -23.85
N GLN A 106 3.10 -9.58 -23.15
CA GLN A 106 2.00 -8.75 -22.67
C GLN A 106 2.17 -8.35 -21.21
N ASP A 107 1.61 -7.20 -20.84
CA ASP A 107 1.50 -6.78 -19.44
C ASP A 107 0.23 -7.38 -18.82
N ILE A 108 0.35 -8.57 -18.22
CA ILE A 108 -0.77 -9.27 -17.58
C ILE A 108 -1.29 -8.60 -16.31
N LEU A 109 -0.58 -7.58 -15.82
CA LEU A 109 -0.95 -6.78 -14.64
C LEU A 109 -1.47 -5.38 -15.02
N GLN A 110 -1.88 -5.16 -16.27
CA GLN A 110 -2.55 -3.94 -16.70
C GLN A 110 -3.97 -4.26 -17.17
N PHE A 111 -4.96 -3.89 -16.35
CA PHE A 111 -6.36 -4.11 -16.66
C PHE A 111 -6.94 -2.98 -17.54
N PRO A 112 -7.97 -3.28 -18.33
CA PRO A 112 -8.69 -2.26 -19.08
C PRO A 112 -9.25 -1.17 -18.16
N PRO A 113 -9.40 0.08 -18.66
CA PRO A 113 -10.01 1.16 -17.89
C PRO A 113 -11.40 0.79 -17.37
N THR A 114 -11.64 1.02 -16.09
CA THR A 114 -12.95 0.82 -15.44
C THR A 114 -13.87 2.01 -15.61
N GLY A 115 -13.35 3.17 -16.01
CA GLY A 115 -14.05 4.45 -16.01
C GLY A 115 -14.30 5.04 -14.61
N LYS A 116 -13.77 4.43 -13.57
CA LYS A 116 -13.93 4.91 -12.17
C LYS A 116 -12.73 5.74 -11.76
N GLN A 117 -13.01 6.91 -11.17
CA GLN A 117 -11.99 7.73 -10.52
C GLN A 117 -11.97 7.41 -9.02
N VAL A 118 -10.79 7.16 -8.47
CA VAL A 118 -10.58 6.83 -7.05
C VAL A 118 -9.54 7.76 -6.45
N MET A 119 -9.87 8.37 -5.31
CA MET A 119 -8.92 9.21 -4.57
C MET A 119 -8.26 8.41 -3.44
N VAL A 120 -6.94 8.56 -3.29
CA VAL A 120 -6.17 7.97 -2.19
C VAL A 120 -5.44 9.08 -1.45
N GLU A 121 -5.83 9.30 -0.20
CA GLU A 121 -5.12 10.21 0.72
C GLU A 121 -4.10 9.43 1.54
N PHE A 122 -2.88 9.94 1.61
CA PHE A 122 -1.81 9.38 2.43
C PHE A 122 -0.76 10.44 2.78
N ALA A 123 0.26 10.10 3.56
CA ALA A 123 1.26 10.97 4.17
C ALA A 123 0.67 11.92 5.23
N SER A 124 0.05 12.99 4.83
CA SER A 124 -0.64 13.99 5.68
C SER A 124 0.16 14.39 6.94
N PRO A 125 1.39 14.93 6.77
CA PRO A 125 2.30 15.22 7.86
C PRO A 125 2.01 16.55 8.57
N ASN A 126 2.52 16.67 9.80
CA ASN A 126 2.56 17.94 10.53
C ASN A 126 3.88 18.68 10.27
N THR A 127 3.82 19.99 10.01
CA THR A 127 5.00 20.79 9.66
C THR A 127 5.90 21.21 10.84
N ASN A 128 5.71 20.62 12.01
CA ASN A 128 6.54 20.92 13.21
C ASN A 128 7.69 19.93 13.43
N LYS A 129 7.83 18.92 12.58
CA LYS A 129 8.85 17.87 12.72
C LYS A 129 9.12 17.19 11.38
N PRO A 130 10.30 16.55 11.20
CA PRO A 130 10.60 15.75 10.02
C PRO A 130 9.72 14.50 9.92
N LEU A 131 9.71 13.90 8.73
CA LEU A 131 9.10 12.59 8.51
C LEU A 131 9.87 11.51 9.29
N HIS A 132 9.21 10.42 9.63
CA HIS A 132 9.80 9.29 10.38
C HIS A 132 9.26 7.95 9.88
N LEU A 133 9.78 6.84 10.40
CA LEU A 133 9.42 5.48 9.98
C LEU A 133 7.89 5.25 9.91
N GLY A 134 7.11 5.77 10.86
CA GLY A 134 5.64 5.67 10.81
C GLY A 134 5.03 6.37 9.60
N HIS A 135 5.62 7.52 9.17
CA HIS A 135 5.20 8.18 7.93
C HIS A 135 5.61 7.37 6.70
N LEU A 136 6.79 6.73 6.68
CA LEU A 136 7.21 5.89 5.55
C LEU A 136 6.26 4.72 5.32
N ARG A 137 5.78 4.06 6.39
CA ARG A 137 4.77 3.02 6.26
C ARG A 137 3.47 3.53 5.63
N ASN A 138 2.98 4.67 6.09
CA ASN A 138 1.81 5.34 5.54
C ASN A 138 2.00 5.68 4.05
N ILE A 139 3.11 6.34 3.74
CA ILE A 139 3.46 6.81 2.40
C ILE A 139 3.56 5.64 1.41
N PHE A 140 4.29 4.58 1.77
CA PHE A 140 4.47 3.45 0.87
C PHE A 140 3.20 2.63 0.71
N LEU A 141 2.39 2.49 1.77
CA LEU A 141 1.09 1.83 1.69
C LEU A 141 0.15 2.59 0.75
N GLY A 142 -0.05 3.89 0.97
CA GLY A 142 -0.93 4.71 0.13
C GLY A 142 -0.46 4.78 -1.32
N TRP A 143 0.84 4.93 -1.55
CA TRP A 143 1.45 4.94 -2.87
C TRP A 143 1.25 3.62 -3.62
N SER A 144 1.53 2.49 -2.97
CA SER A 144 1.36 1.16 -3.55
C SER A 144 -0.11 0.87 -3.86
N VAL A 145 -1.03 1.17 -2.94
CA VAL A 145 -2.47 1.02 -3.18
C VAL A 145 -2.91 1.87 -4.38
N GLY A 146 -2.43 3.11 -4.49
CA GLY A 146 -2.72 3.94 -5.66
C GLY A 146 -2.24 3.32 -6.97
N ARG A 147 -1.02 2.77 -7.01
CA ARG A 147 -0.48 2.08 -8.20
C ARG A 147 -1.21 0.79 -8.54
N ILE A 148 -1.56 -0.01 -7.54
CA ILE A 148 -2.35 -1.25 -7.70
C ILE A 148 -3.74 -0.93 -8.27
N LEU A 149 -4.42 0.09 -7.74
CA LEU A 149 -5.71 0.54 -8.26
C LEU A 149 -5.60 1.04 -9.70
N GLY A 150 -4.52 1.76 -10.03
CA GLY A 150 -4.25 2.19 -11.40
C GLY A 150 -4.01 1.01 -12.34
N ALA A 151 -3.22 0.02 -11.95
CA ALA A 151 -3.00 -1.22 -12.70
C ALA A 151 -4.31 -2.03 -12.87
N ALA A 152 -5.21 -1.98 -11.86
CA ALA A 152 -6.54 -2.55 -11.93
C ALA A 152 -7.55 -1.72 -12.78
N GLY A 153 -7.07 -0.70 -13.49
CA GLY A 153 -7.84 0.05 -14.50
C GLY A 153 -8.58 1.28 -13.96
N ASN A 154 -8.35 1.70 -12.72
CA ASN A 154 -8.97 2.92 -12.19
C ASN A 154 -8.13 4.17 -12.51
N GLU A 155 -8.79 5.32 -12.65
CA GLU A 155 -8.14 6.62 -12.61
C GLU A 155 -7.87 7.00 -11.14
N VAL A 156 -6.60 7.19 -10.77
CA VAL A 156 -6.24 7.41 -9.36
C VAL A 156 -5.75 8.82 -9.13
N VAL A 157 -6.40 9.52 -8.20
CA VAL A 157 -5.99 10.84 -7.70
C VAL A 157 -5.32 10.69 -6.34
N LYS A 158 -4.03 11.02 -6.25
CA LYS A 158 -3.23 10.91 -5.03
C LYS A 158 -3.17 12.27 -4.33
N VAL A 159 -3.58 12.30 -3.06
CA VAL A 159 -3.67 13.56 -2.31
C VAL A 159 -3.06 13.43 -0.92
N GLN A 160 -2.70 14.57 -0.33
CA GLN A 160 -2.34 14.68 1.08
C GLN A 160 -2.95 15.94 1.71
N VAL A 161 -3.12 15.91 3.04
CA VAL A 161 -3.42 17.10 3.86
C VAL A 161 -2.18 17.45 4.65
N VAL A 162 -1.58 18.58 4.39
CA VAL A 162 -0.43 19.07 5.15
C VAL A 162 -0.94 19.89 6.35
N ASN A 163 -0.65 19.43 7.56
CA ASN A 163 -1.05 20.09 8.79
C ASN A 163 -0.03 21.20 9.15
N ASP A 164 -0.21 22.35 8.55
CA ASP A 164 0.69 23.51 8.61
C ASP A 164 0.23 24.58 9.60
N ARG A 165 -0.73 24.25 10.47
CA ARG A 165 -1.38 25.17 11.40
C ARG A 165 -1.45 24.62 12.82
N GLY A 166 -1.72 25.48 13.79
CA GLY A 166 -2.00 25.11 15.18
C GLY A 166 -0.87 25.42 16.15
N ILE A 167 -1.08 25.04 17.41
CA ILE A 167 -0.14 25.37 18.51
C ILE A 167 1.23 24.70 18.34
N HIS A 168 1.30 23.51 17.72
CA HIS A 168 2.55 22.79 17.54
C HIS A 168 3.50 23.51 16.59
N ILE A 169 2.97 24.13 15.53
CA ILE A 169 3.76 24.96 14.60
C ILE A 169 4.26 26.22 15.34
N CYS A 170 3.37 26.87 16.11
CA CYS A 170 3.75 28.04 16.90
C CYS A 170 4.85 27.74 17.93
N LYS A 171 4.90 26.52 18.49
CA LYS A 171 5.99 26.11 19.38
C LYS A 171 7.35 26.17 18.70
N SER A 172 7.48 25.59 17.50
CA SER A 172 8.73 25.68 16.72
C SER A 172 9.08 27.13 16.36
N MET A 173 8.08 27.92 15.97
CA MET A 173 8.26 29.34 15.61
C MET A 173 8.76 30.15 16.79
N VAL A 174 8.20 29.99 17.99
CA VAL A 174 8.64 30.66 19.22
C VAL A 174 10.08 30.30 19.57
N ALA A 175 10.40 29.01 19.59
CA ALA A 175 11.74 28.55 19.92
C ALA A 175 12.77 29.05 18.90
N TRP A 176 12.47 29.02 17.60
CA TRP A 176 13.36 29.59 16.58
C TRP A 176 13.57 31.08 16.77
N ARG A 177 12.50 31.84 17.07
CA ARG A 177 12.59 33.28 17.32
C ARG A 177 13.43 33.63 18.54
N MET A 178 13.34 32.82 19.62
CA MET A 178 14.05 33.06 20.88
C MET A 178 15.50 32.58 20.83
N PHE A 179 15.80 31.48 20.18
CA PHE A 179 17.07 30.77 20.28
C PHE A 179 17.80 30.60 18.94
N GLY A 180 17.11 30.87 17.83
CA GLY A 180 17.62 30.54 16.47
C GLY A 180 18.61 31.54 15.92
N ASN A 181 18.69 32.78 16.48
CA ASN A 181 19.62 33.84 16.03
C ASN A 181 19.65 34.00 14.49
N GLY A 182 18.53 33.81 13.81
CA GLY A 182 18.43 33.91 12.36
C GLY A 182 18.95 32.70 11.60
N GLU A 183 19.15 31.55 12.25
CA GLU A 183 19.56 30.29 11.59
C GLU A 183 18.57 29.89 10.47
N THR A 184 19.11 29.53 9.29
CA THR A 184 18.34 29.08 8.12
C THR A 184 18.82 27.71 7.68
N PRO A 185 18.06 26.97 6.87
CA PRO A 185 18.52 25.69 6.31
C PRO A 185 19.86 25.83 5.58
N GLN A 186 20.04 26.89 4.79
CA GLN A 186 21.26 27.13 4.03
C GLN A 186 22.45 27.44 4.97
N GLY A 187 22.22 28.20 6.04
CA GLY A 187 23.27 28.57 6.99
C GLY A 187 23.70 27.42 7.90
N SER A 188 22.77 26.56 8.26
CA SER A 188 23.02 25.40 9.15
C SER A 188 23.46 24.13 8.42
N GLY A 189 23.19 24.03 7.12
CA GLY A 189 23.34 22.79 6.35
C GLY A 189 22.29 21.72 6.68
N LEU A 190 21.30 22.04 7.52
CA LEU A 190 20.21 21.13 7.86
C LEU A 190 19.07 21.25 6.84
N LYS A 191 18.43 20.14 6.50
CA LYS A 191 17.18 20.13 5.75
C LYS A 191 16.10 20.92 6.52
N GLY A 192 15.22 21.61 5.82
CA GLY A 192 14.28 22.55 6.43
C GLY A 192 13.37 21.97 7.50
N ASP A 193 12.82 20.78 7.28
CA ASP A 193 11.99 20.08 8.25
C ASP A 193 12.80 19.58 9.47
N LYS A 194 14.08 19.20 9.28
CA LYS A 194 15.01 18.87 10.39
C LYS A 194 15.33 20.11 11.21
N LEU A 195 15.55 21.27 10.57
CA LEU A 195 15.77 22.53 11.28
C LEU A 195 14.56 22.94 12.12
N VAL A 196 13.35 22.88 11.55
CA VAL A 196 12.12 23.21 12.29
C VAL A 196 11.88 22.20 13.42
N GLY A 197 12.14 20.92 13.19
CA GLY A 197 12.09 19.86 14.20
C GLY A 197 13.08 20.07 15.35
N LYS A 198 14.31 20.56 15.08
CA LYS A 198 15.29 20.95 16.10
C LYS A 198 14.69 21.96 17.09
N TYR A 199 14.01 22.97 16.58
CA TYR A 199 13.38 23.99 17.42
C TYR A 199 12.11 23.49 18.11
N TYR A 200 11.41 22.50 17.57
CA TYR A 200 10.33 21.83 18.29
C TYR A 200 10.84 21.08 19.54
N VAL A 201 11.96 20.40 19.42
CA VAL A 201 12.61 19.71 20.55
C VAL A 201 13.16 20.73 21.56
N GLU A 202 13.75 21.82 21.09
CA GLU A 202 14.26 22.89 21.97
C GLU A 202 13.13 23.54 22.77
N PHE A 203 11.97 23.80 22.15
CA PHE A 203 10.77 24.23 22.86
C PHE A 203 10.40 23.27 24.00
N ASP A 204 10.37 21.97 23.75
CA ASP A 204 9.98 20.98 24.75
C ASP A 204 10.96 20.94 25.94
N LYS A 205 12.26 21.10 25.70
CA LYS A 205 13.28 21.20 26.76
C LYS A 205 13.06 22.41 27.65
N VAL A 206 12.89 23.60 27.06
CA VAL A 206 12.63 24.81 27.79
C VAL A 206 11.31 24.71 28.56
N TYR A 207 10.26 24.26 27.94
CA TYR A 207 8.96 24.04 28.55
C TYR A 207 9.05 23.15 29.79
N LYS A 208 9.75 22.01 29.71
CA LYS A 208 9.95 21.09 30.84
C LYS A 208 10.74 21.75 31.98
N ALA A 209 11.76 22.53 31.64
CA ALA A 209 12.55 23.27 32.64
C ALA A 209 11.71 24.35 33.36
N GLU A 210 10.90 25.11 32.61
CA GLU A 210 10.00 26.11 33.17
C GLU A 210 8.94 25.50 34.08
N VAL A 211 8.31 24.38 33.66
CA VAL A 211 7.35 23.64 34.48
C VAL A 211 7.99 23.14 35.77
N ALA A 212 9.20 22.57 35.73
CA ALA A 212 9.93 22.13 36.92
C ALA A 212 10.25 23.30 37.86
N GLY A 213 10.66 24.45 37.30
CA GLY A 213 10.91 25.69 38.08
C GLY A 213 9.66 26.22 38.79
N LEU A 214 8.52 26.24 38.10
CA LEU A 214 7.23 26.66 38.70
C LEU A 214 6.77 25.69 39.78
N MET A 215 6.96 24.38 39.60
CA MET A 215 6.66 23.39 40.63
C MET A 215 7.54 23.56 41.86
N ALA A 216 8.83 23.80 41.68
CA ALA A 216 9.78 24.10 42.77
C ALA A 216 9.39 25.37 43.51
N ALA A 217 8.75 26.36 42.86
CA ALA A 217 8.21 27.57 43.43
C ALA A 217 6.82 27.39 44.10
N GLY A 218 6.30 26.16 44.18
CA GLY A 218 5.08 25.84 44.88
C GLY A 218 3.82 25.73 44.01
N SER A 219 3.91 25.80 42.68
CA SER A 219 2.78 25.58 41.78
C SER A 219 2.41 24.10 41.71
N THR A 220 1.10 23.80 41.53
CA THR A 220 0.70 22.45 41.16
C THR A 220 1.20 22.10 39.76
N GLN A 221 1.37 20.81 39.45
CA GLN A 221 1.77 20.38 38.12
C GLN A 221 0.83 20.92 37.04
N ALA A 222 -0.48 20.79 37.24
CA ALA A 222 -1.50 21.27 36.30
C ALA A 222 -1.46 22.78 36.06
N ASP A 223 -1.13 23.56 37.09
CA ASP A 223 -0.94 25.00 36.96
C ASP A 223 0.38 25.35 36.29
N ALA A 224 1.48 24.71 36.66
CA ALA A 224 2.78 24.88 36.08
C ALA A 224 2.77 24.60 34.57
N GLU A 225 2.16 23.49 34.15
CA GLU A 225 2.00 23.12 32.73
C GLU A 225 1.22 24.17 31.92
N LYS A 226 0.24 24.84 32.53
CA LYS A 226 -0.55 25.90 31.85
C LYS A 226 0.13 27.27 31.85
N LYS A 227 0.98 27.54 32.84
CA LYS A 227 1.58 28.87 33.09
C LYS A 227 3.04 28.97 32.67
N ALA A 228 3.63 27.92 32.10
CA ALA A 228 4.99 27.95 31.59
C ALA A 228 5.15 29.11 30.58
N PRO A 229 6.08 30.05 30.78
CA PRO A 229 6.22 31.27 29.97
C PRO A 229 6.33 30.99 28.48
N ILE A 230 7.15 30.02 28.09
CA ILE A 230 7.32 29.68 26.66
C ILE A 230 6.01 29.15 26.03
N LEU A 231 5.16 28.44 26.79
CA LEU A 231 3.84 27.99 26.30
C LEU A 231 2.90 29.19 26.11
N LEU A 232 2.91 30.16 27.03
CA LEU A 232 2.12 31.38 26.88
C LEU A 232 2.54 32.18 25.65
N HIS A 233 3.85 32.26 25.34
CA HIS A 233 4.34 32.86 24.09
C HIS A 233 3.82 32.12 22.84
N ALA A 234 3.76 30.78 22.87
CA ALA A 234 3.21 30.02 21.77
C ALA A 234 1.69 30.23 21.60
N GLN A 235 0.96 30.37 22.70
CA GLN A 235 -0.48 30.70 22.69
C GLN A 235 -0.73 32.12 22.16
N ASP A 236 0.06 33.12 22.59
CA ASP A 236 -0.01 34.46 22.04
C ASP A 236 0.26 34.48 20.54
N MET A 237 1.33 33.80 20.10
CA MET A 237 1.67 33.68 18.69
C MET A 237 0.52 33.02 17.87
N LEU A 238 -0.13 31.98 18.40
CA LEU A 238 -1.30 31.38 17.78
C LEU A 238 -2.47 32.36 17.66
N ASN A 239 -2.73 33.17 18.70
CA ASN A 239 -3.81 34.16 18.68
C ASN A 239 -3.49 35.28 17.66
N ARG A 240 -2.26 35.77 17.63
CA ARG A 240 -1.81 36.73 16.62
C ARG A 240 -1.88 36.16 15.19
N SER A 241 -1.55 34.87 15.00
CA SER A 241 -1.70 34.21 13.72
C SER A 241 -3.17 34.15 13.28
N LYS A 242 -4.10 33.84 14.20
CA LYS A 242 -5.54 33.86 13.94
C LYS A 242 -6.06 35.26 13.59
N ALA A 243 -5.47 36.29 14.20
CA ALA A 243 -5.76 37.69 13.90
C ALA A 243 -5.06 38.22 12.64
N ASN A 244 -4.44 37.35 11.84
CA ASN A 244 -3.70 37.67 10.61
C ASN A 244 -2.58 38.71 10.82
N ASN A 245 -1.88 38.70 11.99
CA ASN A 245 -0.75 39.57 12.23
C ASN A 245 0.35 39.37 11.18
N PRO A 246 0.77 40.40 10.43
CA PRO A 246 1.67 40.27 9.29
C PRO A 246 3.04 39.67 9.64
N GLU A 247 3.62 40.02 10.79
CA GLU A 247 4.92 39.54 11.26
C GLU A 247 4.86 38.01 11.54
N VAL A 248 3.81 37.58 12.26
CA VAL A 248 3.63 36.17 12.59
C VAL A 248 3.34 35.37 11.33
N ARG A 249 2.54 35.91 10.40
CA ARG A 249 2.24 35.25 9.10
C ARG A 249 3.48 35.13 8.21
N ALA A 250 4.37 36.15 8.21
CA ALA A 250 5.63 36.08 7.47
C ALA A 250 6.57 35.00 8.05
N LEU A 251 6.70 34.91 9.37
CA LEU A 251 7.48 33.87 10.04
C LEU A 251 6.89 32.48 9.77
N TRP A 252 5.58 32.34 9.87
CA TRP A 252 4.86 31.11 9.56
C TRP A 252 5.11 30.66 8.11
N ALA A 253 4.99 31.57 7.15
CA ALA A 253 5.21 31.26 5.73
C ALA A 253 6.66 30.84 5.46
N MET A 254 7.63 31.54 6.06
CA MET A 254 9.04 31.22 5.92
C MET A 254 9.35 29.81 6.46
N MET A 255 8.97 29.51 7.70
CA MET A 255 9.31 28.25 8.35
C MET A 255 8.56 27.05 7.72
N ASN A 256 7.27 27.21 7.36
CA ASN A 256 6.55 26.17 6.63
C ASN A 256 7.11 25.96 5.22
N GLY A 257 7.56 27.01 4.53
CA GLY A 257 8.27 26.90 3.26
C GLY A 257 9.50 25.98 3.36
N TRP A 258 10.31 26.15 4.41
CA TRP A 258 11.44 25.22 4.66
C TRP A 258 11.01 23.78 4.87
N VAL A 259 9.90 23.56 5.59
CA VAL A 259 9.39 22.21 5.83
C VAL A 259 8.83 21.59 4.56
N TYR A 260 8.12 22.35 3.73
CA TYR A 260 7.59 21.87 2.44
C TYR A 260 8.72 21.42 1.52
N ASP A 261 9.79 22.23 1.42
CA ASP A 261 10.97 21.85 0.64
C ASP A 261 11.62 20.57 1.19
N GLY A 262 11.70 20.44 2.51
CA GLY A 262 12.21 19.26 3.18
C GLY A 262 11.37 18.01 2.90
N PHE A 263 10.05 18.10 3.00
CA PHE A 263 9.14 16.99 2.70
C PHE A 263 9.21 16.60 1.22
N ASN A 264 9.25 17.57 0.31
CA ASN A 264 9.36 17.33 -1.12
C ASN A 264 10.64 16.58 -1.47
N ALA A 265 11.77 16.91 -0.83
CA ALA A 265 13.02 16.18 -1.00
C ALA A 265 12.91 14.72 -0.55
N THR A 266 12.28 14.45 0.62
CA THR A 266 12.03 13.09 1.09
C THR A 266 11.08 12.33 0.15
N TYR A 267 9.99 12.96 -0.32
CA TYR A 267 9.05 12.32 -1.27
C TYR A 267 9.74 11.99 -2.60
N ALA A 268 10.54 12.90 -3.13
CA ALA A 268 11.29 12.66 -4.37
C ALA A 268 12.23 11.46 -4.22
N ARG A 269 12.99 11.38 -3.13
CA ARG A 269 13.85 10.23 -2.81
C ARG A 269 13.05 8.94 -2.64
N ALA A 270 11.90 9.02 -1.99
CA ALA A 270 10.97 7.90 -1.83
C ALA A 270 10.29 7.47 -3.14
N GLY A 271 10.42 8.23 -4.22
CA GLY A 271 9.76 7.99 -5.51
C GLY A 271 8.23 8.18 -5.42
N VAL A 272 7.75 9.15 -4.63
CA VAL A 272 6.35 9.41 -4.34
C VAL A 272 5.99 10.83 -4.77
N SER A 273 4.79 11.00 -5.32
CA SER A 273 4.25 12.30 -5.73
C SER A 273 2.75 12.39 -5.47
N PHE A 274 2.24 13.61 -5.41
CA PHE A 274 0.82 13.90 -5.21
C PHE A 274 0.28 14.70 -6.38
N ASP A 275 -0.97 14.40 -6.74
CA ASP A 275 -1.68 15.14 -7.80
C ASP A 275 -2.30 16.44 -7.22
N ARG A 276 -2.62 16.42 -5.91
CA ARG A 276 -3.15 17.59 -5.20
C ARG A 276 -2.67 17.60 -3.74
N ASN A 277 -2.23 18.78 -3.27
CA ASN A 277 -1.97 19.04 -1.85
C ASN A 277 -3.08 19.91 -1.28
N TYR A 278 -3.61 19.51 -0.11
CA TYR A 278 -4.47 20.32 0.72
C TYR A 278 -3.68 20.80 1.92
N TYR A 279 -3.91 22.03 2.35
CA TYR A 279 -3.25 22.61 3.52
C TYR A 279 -4.30 22.90 4.60
N GLU A 280 -3.99 22.56 5.86
CA GLU A 280 -4.91 22.84 6.98
C GLU A 280 -5.20 24.34 7.07
N SER A 281 -4.20 25.19 6.74
CA SER A 281 -4.37 26.66 6.68
C SER A 281 -5.46 27.12 5.72
N ASP A 282 -5.79 26.34 4.68
CA ASP A 282 -6.84 26.65 3.71
C ASP A 282 -8.16 25.93 4.04
N THR A 283 -8.07 24.77 4.69
CA THR A 283 -9.25 23.90 4.91
C THR A 283 -9.90 24.06 6.28
N TYR A 284 -9.25 24.70 7.24
CA TYR A 284 -9.71 24.80 8.64
C TYR A 284 -11.06 25.51 8.82
N LEU A 285 -11.50 26.32 7.86
CA LEU A 285 -12.80 26.98 7.88
C LEU A 285 -13.91 26.16 7.17
N LEU A 286 -13.51 25.10 6.47
CA LEU A 286 -14.45 24.25 5.78
C LEU A 286 -15.35 23.50 6.77
N GLY A 287 -16.56 23.17 6.31
CA GLY A 287 -17.53 22.39 7.06
C GLY A 287 -18.35 23.19 8.09
N LYS A 288 -17.97 24.42 8.44
CA LYS A 288 -18.76 25.23 9.37
C LYS A 288 -20.16 25.50 8.86
N GLU A 289 -20.28 25.90 7.60
CA GLU A 289 -21.58 26.13 6.95
C GLU A 289 -22.38 24.84 6.84
N ASP A 290 -21.72 23.73 6.52
CA ASP A 290 -22.38 22.43 6.38
C ASP A 290 -22.89 21.91 7.72
N VAL A 291 -22.16 22.15 8.82
CA VAL A 291 -22.64 21.87 10.17
C VAL A 291 -23.84 22.74 10.51
N LEU A 292 -23.86 24.03 10.15
CA LEU A 292 -25.02 24.91 10.38
C LEU A 292 -26.23 24.49 9.55
N LYS A 293 -26.03 24.12 8.27
CA LYS A 293 -27.10 23.53 7.43
C LYS A 293 -27.62 22.20 8.03
N GLY A 294 -26.74 21.42 8.67
CA GLY A 294 -27.13 20.21 9.37
C GLY A 294 -28.05 20.49 10.57
N VAL A 295 -27.82 21.60 11.29
CA VAL A 295 -28.72 22.06 12.36
C VAL A 295 -30.09 22.47 11.78
N GLU A 296 -30.11 23.23 10.68
CA GLU A 296 -31.36 23.65 10.01
C GLU A 296 -32.19 22.45 9.52
N LYS A 297 -31.52 21.37 9.09
CA LYS A 297 -32.16 20.12 8.66
C LYS A 297 -32.55 19.20 9.82
N GLY A 298 -32.24 19.55 11.07
CA GLY A 298 -32.53 18.72 12.26
C GLY A 298 -31.61 17.47 12.37
N VAL A 299 -30.54 17.40 11.60
CA VAL A 299 -29.52 16.33 11.67
C VAL A 299 -28.61 16.53 12.88
N PHE A 300 -28.32 17.79 13.19
CA PHE A 300 -27.53 18.24 14.34
C PHE A 300 -28.40 19.08 15.28
N PHE A 301 -27.99 19.17 16.54
CA PHE A 301 -28.69 19.94 17.53
C PHE A 301 -27.80 20.86 18.34
N ARG A 302 -28.36 21.92 18.92
CA ARG A 302 -27.67 22.83 19.82
C ARG A 302 -27.95 22.46 21.27
N LYS A 303 -26.91 22.45 22.11
CA LYS A 303 -27.05 22.41 23.55
C LYS A 303 -27.30 23.83 24.13
N GLU A 304 -27.67 23.90 25.39
CA GLU A 304 -28.01 25.16 26.09
C GLU A 304 -26.83 26.16 26.07
N ASP A 305 -25.59 25.68 26.06
CA ASP A 305 -24.39 26.49 25.98
C ASP A 305 -24.11 27.06 24.57
N GLY A 306 -24.94 26.69 23.57
CA GLY A 306 -24.81 27.11 22.17
C GLY A 306 -23.90 26.21 21.31
N SER A 307 -23.25 25.21 21.88
CA SER A 307 -22.44 24.24 21.15
C SER A 307 -23.31 23.36 20.24
N VAL A 308 -22.75 22.92 19.10
CA VAL A 308 -23.44 22.06 18.13
C VAL A 308 -22.94 20.62 18.25
N TRP A 309 -23.88 19.70 18.31
CA TRP A 309 -23.64 18.28 18.54
C TRP A 309 -24.39 17.42 17.53
N VAL A 310 -23.87 16.20 17.30
CA VAL A 310 -24.53 15.13 16.58
C VAL A 310 -24.77 13.96 17.54
N ASP A 311 -25.96 13.38 17.47
CA ASP A 311 -26.30 12.14 18.16
C ASP A 311 -25.99 10.94 17.26
N ASN A 312 -25.03 10.12 17.66
CA ASN A 312 -24.67 8.86 17.01
C ASN A 312 -25.04 7.65 17.88
N THR A 313 -25.87 7.83 18.92
CA THR A 313 -26.29 6.73 19.80
C THR A 313 -27.14 5.68 19.07
N PRO A 314 -27.97 6.02 18.04
CA PRO A 314 -28.65 5.02 17.21
C PRO A 314 -27.70 4.07 16.46
N GLU A 315 -26.47 4.53 16.13
CA GLU A 315 -25.43 3.73 15.48
C GLU A 315 -24.47 3.05 16.49
N GLY A 316 -24.82 3.11 17.80
CA GLY A 316 -24.03 2.52 18.88
C GLY A 316 -22.74 3.28 19.22
N LEU A 317 -22.70 4.59 18.95
CA LEU A 317 -21.59 5.49 19.27
C LEU A 317 -22.06 6.61 20.19
N ASP A 318 -21.10 7.42 20.67
CA ASP A 318 -21.41 8.56 21.55
C ASP A 318 -21.87 9.79 20.76
N GLU A 319 -22.58 10.71 21.47
CA GLU A 319 -22.75 12.07 20.97
C GLU A 319 -21.40 12.72 20.70
N LYS A 320 -21.29 13.52 19.64
CA LYS A 320 -20.06 14.20 19.27
C LYS A 320 -20.27 15.69 19.08
N VAL A 321 -19.42 16.48 19.74
CA VAL A 321 -19.38 17.93 19.51
C VAL A 321 -18.75 18.21 18.15
N LEU A 322 -19.43 19.05 17.36
CA LEU A 322 -18.96 19.52 16.03
C LEU A 322 -18.47 20.97 16.11
N MET A 323 -19.11 21.80 16.90
CA MET A 323 -18.73 23.19 17.07
C MET A 323 -18.87 23.61 18.54
N ARG A 324 -17.90 24.35 19.07
CA ARG A 324 -17.93 24.86 20.44
C ARG A 324 -18.94 26.00 20.59
N ALA A 325 -19.26 26.33 21.85
CA ALA A 325 -20.15 27.43 22.19
C ALA A 325 -19.71 28.80 21.61
N ASP A 326 -18.40 29.04 21.51
CA ASP A 326 -17.83 30.25 20.92
C ASP A 326 -17.82 30.26 19.37
N GLY A 327 -18.42 29.23 18.74
CA GLY A 327 -18.48 29.08 17.29
C GLY A 327 -17.17 28.56 16.65
N THR A 328 -16.22 28.10 17.46
CA THR A 328 -14.96 27.50 16.96
C THR A 328 -15.22 26.09 16.43
N SER A 329 -14.78 25.82 15.21
CA SER A 329 -14.79 24.49 14.59
C SER A 329 -13.79 23.55 15.27
N LEU A 330 -14.10 22.25 15.22
CA LEU A 330 -13.23 21.17 15.68
C LEU A 330 -12.67 20.39 14.46
N TYR A 331 -11.72 19.48 14.68
CA TYR A 331 -11.17 18.62 13.62
C TYR A 331 -12.26 17.91 12.82
N MET A 332 -13.28 17.36 13.51
CA MET A 332 -14.41 16.70 12.83
C MET A 332 -15.13 17.62 11.84
N THR A 333 -15.32 18.90 12.16
CA THR A 333 -15.93 19.89 11.26
C THR A 333 -15.09 20.13 10.02
N GLN A 334 -13.77 20.23 10.19
CA GLN A 334 -12.82 20.41 9.07
C GLN A 334 -12.84 19.20 8.14
N ASP A 335 -12.87 18.00 8.71
CA ASP A 335 -12.88 16.74 7.92
C ASP A 335 -14.18 16.58 7.15
N ILE A 336 -15.33 16.97 7.73
CA ILE A 336 -16.62 17.04 7.03
C ILE A 336 -16.49 17.96 5.81
N GLY A 337 -16.05 19.19 6.01
CA GLY A 337 -15.93 20.17 4.92
C GLY A 337 -14.87 19.77 3.88
N THR A 338 -13.76 19.17 4.29
CA THR A 338 -12.73 18.70 3.38
C THR A 338 -13.23 17.55 2.51
N ALA A 339 -14.00 16.61 3.08
CA ALA A 339 -14.61 15.54 2.32
C ALA A 339 -15.61 16.08 1.28
N ILE A 340 -16.49 16.99 1.67
CA ILE A 340 -17.47 17.62 0.77
C ILE A 340 -16.74 18.32 -0.38
N LYS A 341 -15.76 19.17 -0.07
CA LYS A 341 -14.99 19.91 -1.07
C LYS A 341 -14.33 19.00 -2.09
N ARG A 342 -13.83 17.84 -1.70
CA ARG A 342 -13.18 16.88 -2.62
C ARG A 342 -14.16 16.30 -3.63
N PHE A 343 -15.36 15.94 -3.21
CA PHE A 343 -16.40 15.46 -4.13
C PHE A 343 -16.97 16.60 -5.02
N GLU A 344 -16.88 17.85 -4.59
CA GLU A 344 -17.19 19.01 -5.43
C GLU A 344 -16.09 19.29 -6.47
N GLU A 345 -14.82 19.20 -6.07
CA GLU A 345 -13.66 19.39 -6.96
C GLU A 345 -13.50 18.24 -7.97
N PHE A 346 -13.93 17.02 -7.59
CA PHE A 346 -13.85 15.81 -8.41
C PHE A 346 -15.25 15.17 -8.55
N PRO A 347 -16.12 15.71 -9.42
CA PRO A 347 -17.51 15.22 -9.54
C PRO A 347 -17.63 13.77 -10.03
N GLY A 348 -16.57 13.24 -10.68
CA GLY A 348 -16.48 11.84 -11.12
C GLY A 348 -15.94 10.87 -10.08
N LEU A 349 -15.69 11.33 -8.85
CA LEU A 349 -15.08 10.53 -7.79
C LEU A 349 -16.03 9.42 -7.35
N ALA A 350 -15.66 8.17 -7.64
CA ALA A 350 -16.43 6.98 -7.29
C ALA A 350 -16.09 6.43 -5.89
N ARG A 351 -14.87 6.71 -5.38
CA ARG A 351 -14.43 6.21 -4.07
C ARG A 351 -13.33 7.09 -3.49
N MET A 352 -13.33 7.25 -2.18
CA MET A 352 -12.26 7.91 -1.46
C MET A 352 -11.68 7.02 -0.36
N ILE A 353 -10.35 6.91 -0.33
CA ILE A 353 -9.59 6.07 0.58
C ILE A 353 -8.69 6.96 1.44
N TYR A 354 -8.85 6.88 2.76
CA TYR A 354 -8.02 7.55 3.75
C TYR A 354 -7.02 6.55 4.33
N THR A 355 -5.74 6.71 4.03
CA THR A 355 -4.67 5.87 4.59
C THR A 355 -4.17 6.47 5.89
N VAL A 356 -4.69 6.00 7.02
CA VAL A 356 -4.40 6.56 8.35
C VAL A 356 -4.24 5.43 9.37
N GLY A 357 -3.41 5.66 10.40
CA GLY A 357 -3.15 4.69 11.47
C GLY A 357 -4.42 4.29 12.24
N ASN A 358 -4.42 3.08 12.77
CA ASN A 358 -5.57 2.47 13.46
C ASN A 358 -6.02 3.21 14.73
N GLU A 359 -5.21 4.12 15.27
CA GLU A 359 -5.62 5.02 16.38
C GLU A 359 -6.77 5.95 15.97
N GLN A 360 -7.03 6.14 14.67
CA GLN A 360 -8.08 6.99 14.13
C GLN A 360 -9.34 6.21 13.68
N ASP A 361 -9.42 4.91 13.94
CA ASP A 361 -10.55 4.05 13.52
C ASP A 361 -11.90 4.63 14.00
N TYR A 362 -11.96 5.05 15.27
CA TYR A 362 -13.17 5.64 15.83
C TYR A 362 -13.53 6.98 15.16
N HIS A 363 -12.54 7.83 14.89
CA HIS A 363 -12.73 9.12 14.25
C HIS A 363 -13.34 8.98 12.86
N PHE A 364 -12.78 8.11 12.00
CA PHE A 364 -13.29 7.88 10.65
C PHE A 364 -14.68 7.22 10.65
N LYS A 365 -14.93 6.29 11.58
CA LYS A 365 -16.25 5.71 11.74
C LYS A 365 -17.31 6.78 12.03
N VAL A 366 -17.01 7.71 12.93
CA VAL A 366 -17.90 8.84 13.25
C VAL A 366 -18.06 9.78 12.05
N LEU A 367 -16.97 10.14 11.36
CA LEU A 367 -17.00 11.01 10.19
C LEU A 367 -17.92 10.45 9.09
N PHE A 368 -17.78 9.18 8.75
CA PHE A 368 -18.59 8.55 7.70
C PHE A 368 -20.07 8.49 8.05
N ILE A 369 -20.40 8.22 9.32
CA ILE A 369 -21.78 8.25 9.82
C ILE A 369 -22.36 9.67 9.70
N ILE A 370 -21.61 10.69 10.08
CA ILE A 370 -22.05 12.09 9.99
C ILE A 370 -22.36 12.49 8.55
N LEU A 371 -21.46 12.17 7.61
CA LEU A 371 -21.64 12.46 6.18
C LEU A 371 -22.87 11.74 5.60
N LYS A 372 -23.11 10.51 6.04
CA LYS A 372 -24.31 9.75 5.68
C LYS A 372 -25.59 10.39 6.25
N LYS A 373 -25.58 10.83 7.51
CA LYS A 373 -26.71 11.56 8.13
C LYS A 373 -26.99 12.89 7.42
N LEU A 374 -25.99 13.56 6.90
CA LEU A 374 -26.14 14.76 6.08
C LEU A 374 -26.77 14.49 4.71
N GLY A 375 -26.90 13.22 4.31
CA GLY A 375 -27.57 12.78 3.09
C GLY A 375 -26.67 12.70 1.85
N PHE A 376 -25.34 12.66 2.03
CA PHE A 376 -24.42 12.46 0.90
C PHE A 376 -24.41 11.00 0.45
N SER A 377 -24.84 10.75 -0.78
CA SER A 377 -24.92 9.40 -1.38
C SER A 377 -23.55 8.73 -1.52
N TRP A 378 -22.50 9.51 -1.69
CA TRP A 378 -21.11 9.03 -1.77
C TRP A 378 -20.50 8.65 -0.40
N ALA A 379 -21.20 8.90 0.71
CA ALA A 379 -20.67 8.57 2.04
C ALA A 379 -20.43 7.06 2.25
N ASP A 380 -21.15 6.19 1.52
CA ASP A 380 -20.92 4.73 1.52
C ASP A 380 -19.65 4.31 0.76
N GLU A 381 -19.08 5.19 -0.06
CA GLU A 381 -17.87 4.96 -0.85
C GLU A 381 -16.59 5.49 -0.16
N LEU A 382 -16.72 5.97 1.07
CA LEU A 382 -15.59 6.37 1.89
C LEU A 382 -14.99 5.15 2.58
N TYR A 383 -13.68 5.04 2.56
CA TYR A 383 -12.98 3.91 3.16
C TYR A 383 -11.77 4.37 3.99
N HIS A 384 -11.69 3.92 5.23
CA HIS A 384 -10.50 4.08 6.06
C HIS A 384 -9.59 2.86 5.88
N LEU A 385 -8.49 3.03 5.14
CA LEU A 385 -7.41 2.08 5.07
C LEU A 385 -6.57 2.19 6.35
N SER A 386 -7.10 1.55 7.38
CA SER A 386 -6.48 1.48 8.70
C SER A 386 -5.24 0.58 8.68
N TYR A 387 -4.14 1.04 9.28
CA TYR A 387 -2.92 0.25 9.35
C TYR A 387 -2.32 0.22 10.76
N GLY A 388 -1.66 -0.92 11.08
CA GLY A 388 -0.97 -1.11 12.34
C GLY A 388 0.36 -0.34 12.40
N MET A 389 0.77 0.02 13.60
CA MET A 389 2.01 0.77 13.85
C MET A 389 3.26 -0.04 13.50
N VAL A 390 4.35 0.67 13.20
CA VAL A 390 5.69 0.11 13.02
C VAL A 390 6.53 0.48 14.23
N ASP A 391 7.17 -0.51 14.82
CA ASP A 391 8.13 -0.33 15.91
C ASP A 391 9.55 -0.66 15.44
N LEU A 392 10.53 -0.21 16.21
CA LEU A 392 11.94 -0.58 16.09
C LEU A 392 12.34 -1.50 17.25
N PRO A 393 13.43 -2.29 17.10
CA PRO A 393 13.93 -3.15 18.18
C PRO A 393 14.20 -2.41 19.50
N GLY A 394 14.48 -1.10 19.45
CA GLY A 394 14.70 -0.24 20.62
C GLY A 394 13.45 0.26 21.34
N GLY A 395 12.24 -0.08 20.89
CA GLY A 395 10.97 0.29 21.52
C GLY A 395 10.14 1.34 20.76
N LYS A 396 9.12 1.92 21.45
CA LYS A 396 8.20 2.91 20.85
C LYS A 396 8.90 4.23 20.54
N MET A 397 8.65 4.76 19.36
CA MET A 397 9.09 6.09 18.93
C MET A 397 8.33 7.20 19.68
N LYS A 398 9.06 8.17 20.25
CA LYS A 398 8.46 9.34 20.91
C LYS A 398 9.03 10.64 20.31
N SER A 399 8.25 11.30 19.46
CA SER A 399 8.66 12.50 18.73
C SER A 399 9.10 13.66 19.65
N ARG A 400 8.45 13.82 20.82
CA ARG A 400 8.75 14.91 21.76
C ARG A 400 10.08 14.72 22.51
N GLU A 401 10.57 13.48 22.60
CA GLU A 401 11.80 13.14 23.34
C GLU A 401 13.00 12.98 22.39
N GLY A 402 12.84 13.23 21.08
CA GLY A 402 13.93 13.09 20.11
C GLY A 402 14.34 11.62 19.83
N THR A 403 13.52 10.64 20.23
CA THR A 403 13.78 9.20 20.05
C THR A 403 13.07 8.62 18.81
N VAL A 404 12.69 9.47 17.88
CA VAL A 404 12.07 9.06 16.61
C VAL A 404 13.15 8.92 15.57
N VAL A 405 13.18 7.78 14.89
CA VAL A 405 14.09 7.58 13.75
C VAL A 405 13.56 8.37 12.57
N ASP A 406 14.33 9.37 12.15
CA ASP A 406 14.09 10.20 10.98
C ASP A 406 14.00 9.34 9.72
N ALA A 407 13.11 9.71 8.80
CA ALA A 407 12.88 8.94 7.58
C ALA A 407 14.11 8.93 6.66
N ASP A 408 14.80 10.07 6.54
CA ASP A 408 15.99 10.18 5.68
C ASP A 408 17.15 9.40 6.28
N ASP A 409 17.36 9.49 7.61
CA ASP A 409 18.43 8.73 8.30
C ASP A 409 18.20 7.22 8.16
N LEU A 410 16.94 6.76 8.21
CA LEU A 410 16.60 5.36 7.98
C LEU A 410 16.85 4.92 6.54
N MET A 411 16.53 5.77 5.57
CA MET A 411 16.83 5.51 4.16
C MET A 411 18.36 5.45 3.94
N ASP A 412 19.13 6.32 4.59
CA ASP A 412 20.59 6.29 4.55
C ASP A 412 21.15 4.99 5.14
N GLU A 413 20.60 4.54 6.28
CA GLU A 413 21.00 3.29 6.93
C GLU A 413 20.79 2.08 6.02
N VAL A 414 19.59 1.92 5.42
CA VAL A 414 19.32 0.77 4.55
C VAL A 414 20.15 0.81 3.25
N VAL A 415 20.46 1.99 2.72
CA VAL A 415 21.33 2.14 1.56
C VAL A 415 22.78 1.79 1.91
N ALA A 416 23.27 2.20 3.07
CA ALA A 416 24.60 1.85 3.56
C ALA A 416 24.76 0.33 3.79
N GLU A 417 23.74 -0.31 4.37
CA GLU A 417 23.70 -1.77 4.55
C GLU A 417 23.68 -2.49 3.19
N ALA A 418 22.91 -1.97 2.20
CA ALA A 418 22.90 -2.52 0.85
C ALA A 418 24.27 -2.42 0.18
N ARG A 419 24.97 -1.29 0.34
CA ARG A 419 26.34 -1.10 -0.13
C ARG A 419 27.30 -2.10 0.50
N SER A 420 27.27 -2.21 1.83
CA SER A 420 28.13 -3.14 2.56
C SER A 420 27.92 -4.60 2.13
N ALA A 421 26.67 -5.03 1.95
CA ALA A 421 26.36 -6.37 1.47
C ALA A 421 26.78 -6.60 0.01
N GLY A 422 26.61 -5.60 -0.86
CA GLY A 422 26.96 -5.70 -2.28
C GLY A 422 28.48 -5.74 -2.52
N GLU A 423 29.25 -4.94 -1.80
CA GLU A 423 30.73 -4.91 -1.91
C GLU A 423 31.38 -6.24 -1.49
N GLN A 424 30.75 -7.00 -0.60
CA GLN A 424 31.23 -8.33 -0.21
C GLN A 424 31.07 -9.39 -1.32
N LEU A 425 30.22 -9.15 -2.32
CA LEU A 425 29.92 -10.13 -3.38
C LEU A 425 30.89 -10.09 -4.57
N SER A 426 31.89 -9.20 -4.60
CA SER A 426 32.97 -9.10 -5.60
C SER A 426 32.55 -9.07 -7.07
N LYS A 427 31.31 -8.67 -7.41
CA LYS A 427 30.78 -8.63 -8.78
C LYS A 427 30.62 -7.22 -9.34
N LEU A 428 31.02 -6.20 -8.58
CA LEU A 428 30.76 -4.79 -8.89
C LEU A 428 31.95 -4.07 -9.51
N ASP A 429 33.02 -4.80 -9.88
CA ASP A 429 34.25 -4.20 -10.46
C ASP A 429 34.01 -3.50 -11.80
N GLU A 430 32.96 -3.89 -12.52
CA GLU A 430 32.56 -3.30 -13.80
C GLU A 430 31.73 -2.01 -13.67
N PHE A 431 31.30 -1.63 -12.44
CA PHE A 431 30.47 -0.46 -12.20
C PHE A 431 31.31 0.73 -11.76
N GLY A 432 31.06 1.90 -12.34
CA GLY A 432 31.57 3.17 -11.83
C GLY A 432 30.95 3.55 -10.48
N GLU A 433 31.58 4.43 -9.71
CA GLU A 433 31.08 4.80 -8.37
C GLU A 433 29.68 5.45 -8.41
N GLU A 434 29.37 6.21 -9.47
CA GLU A 434 28.04 6.79 -9.66
C GLU A 434 26.99 5.71 -9.93
N GLU A 435 27.28 4.73 -10.78
CA GLU A 435 26.42 3.58 -11.06
C GLU A 435 26.19 2.74 -9.79
N LYS A 436 27.25 2.50 -8.99
CA LYS A 436 27.12 1.81 -7.69
C LYS A 436 26.22 2.58 -6.75
N SER A 437 26.34 3.89 -6.67
CA SER A 437 25.51 4.73 -5.81
C SER A 437 24.03 4.62 -6.18
N VAL A 438 23.69 4.71 -7.47
CA VAL A 438 22.31 4.55 -7.96
C VAL A 438 21.81 3.13 -7.69
N LEU A 439 22.63 2.11 -7.90
CA LEU A 439 22.26 0.71 -7.66
C LEU A 439 21.96 0.46 -6.17
N PHE A 440 22.82 0.93 -5.26
CA PHE A 440 22.61 0.73 -3.83
C PHE A 440 21.42 1.51 -3.29
N GLU A 441 21.16 2.71 -3.82
CA GLU A 441 19.93 3.46 -3.51
C GLU A 441 18.69 2.64 -3.93
N MET A 442 18.68 2.09 -5.14
CA MET A 442 17.58 1.26 -5.65
C MET A 442 17.38 -0.01 -4.81
N ILE A 443 18.48 -0.68 -4.39
CA ILE A 443 18.41 -1.89 -3.55
C ILE A 443 17.90 -1.56 -2.14
N GLY A 444 18.49 -0.55 -1.50
CA GLY A 444 18.10 -0.12 -0.15
C GLY A 444 16.64 0.31 -0.08
N MET A 445 16.20 1.12 -1.07
CA MET A 445 14.80 1.57 -1.14
C MET A 445 13.84 0.40 -1.40
N ALA A 446 14.21 -0.57 -2.21
CA ALA A 446 13.39 -1.77 -2.42
C ALA A 446 13.32 -2.65 -1.16
N ALA A 447 14.44 -2.78 -0.43
CA ALA A 447 14.48 -3.49 0.85
C ALA A 447 13.50 -2.89 1.86
N LEU A 448 13.57 -1.57 2.06
CA LEU A 448 12.72 -0.83 2.98
C LEU A 448 11.24 -0.93 2.60
N LYS A 449 10.90 -0.62 1.34
CA LYS A 449 9.52 -0.64 0.84
C LYS A 449 8.91 -2.04 0.91
N TYR A 450 9.64 -3.05 0.44
CA TYR A 450 9.17 -4.42 0.45
C TYR A 450 8.92 -4.93 1.87
N PHE A 451 9.84 -4.65 2.79
CA PHE A 451 9.69 -5.05 4.19
C PHE A 451 8.41 -4.46 4.80
N LEU A 452 8.12 -3.18 4.54
CA LEU A 452 6.93 -2.50 5.04
C LEU A 452 5.64 -2.95 4.35
N LEU A 453 5.70 -3.45 3.11
CA LEU A 453 4.52 -3.79 2.30
C LEU A 453 4.17 -5.29 2.29
N LYS A 454 5.12 -6.20 2.59
CA LYS A 454 4.87 -7.64 2.58
C LYS A 454 3.98 -8.15 3.71
N VAL A 455 3.72 -7.31 4.71
CA VAL A 455 2.89 -7.62 5.88
C VAL A 455 1.53 -6.96 5.71
N ASP A 456 0.45 -7.71 6.01
CA ASP A 456 -0.92 -7.21 6.01
C ASP A 456 -0.98 -5.81 6.69
N PRO A 457 -1.58 -4.81 6.04
CA PRO A 457 -1.63 -3.44 6.55
C PRO A 457 -2.12 -3.35 8.00
N LYS A 458 -3.12 -4.14 8.38
CA LYS A 458 -3.73 -4.11 9.73
C LYS A 458 -2.81 -4.63 10.83
N LYS A 459 -1.76 -5.37 10.47
CA LYS A 459 -0.84 -5.95 11.46
C LYS A 459 0.20 -4.93 11.91
N ARG A 460 0.46 -4.92 13.22
CA ARG A 460 1.62 -4.25 13.79
C ARG A 460 2.89 -4.99 13.39
N MET A 461 3.97 -4.28 13.16
CA MET A 461 5.23 -4.88 12.72
C MET A 461 6.45 -4.26 13.40
N LEU A 462 7.52 -5.04 13.46
CA LEU A 462 8.84 -4.61 13.89
C LEU A 462 9.73 -4.49 12.66
N PHE A 463 10.32 -3.32 12.43
CA PHE A 463 11.25 -3.12 11.31
C PHE A 463 12.69 -3.38 11.74
N ASP A 464 13.38 -4.21 10.98
CA ASP A 464 14.81 -4.52 11.15
C ASP A 464 15.54 -4.19 9.83
N PRO A 465 16.41 -3.16 9.82
CA PRO A 465 17.15 -2.76 8.62
C PRO A 465 18.00 -3.89 8.03
N LYS A 466 18.71 -4.66 8.87
CA LYS A 466 19.59 -5.74 8.41
C LYS A 466 18.82 -6.90 7.79
N ALA A 467 17.73 -7.32 8.44
CA ALA A 467 16.87 -8.38 7.92
C ALA A 467 16.17 -7.99 6.61
N SER A 468 16.03 -6.68 6.32
CA SER A 468 15.38 -6.20 5.09
C SER A 468 16.22 -6.40 3.82
N ILE A 469 17.56 -6.51 3.93
CA ILE A 469 18.51 -6.51 2.80
C ILE A 469 18.96 -7.93 2.40
N ASP A 470 18.56 -8.96 3.13
CA ASP A 470 18.95 -10.34 2.85
C ASP A 470 18.62 -10.75 1.40
N LEU A 471 19.66 -11.05 0.61
CA LEU A 471 19.56 -11.46 -0.80
C LEU A 471 19.07 -12.91 -0.98
N GLN A 472 18.90 -13.67 0.10
CA GLN A 472 18.38 -15.04 0.10
C GLN A 472 17.04 -15.16 0.83
N GLY A 473 16.66 -14.11 1.55
CA GLY A 473 15.47 -14.05 2.35
C GLY A 473 14.21 -13.59 1.59
N HIS A 474 13.12 -13.45 2.31
CA HIS A 474 11.84 -12.91 1.79
C HIS A 474 11.91 -11.38 1.71
N THR A 475 12.64 -10.84 0.73
CA THR A 475 13.03 -9.44 0.62
C THR A 475 12.88 -8.88 -0.80
N GLY A 476 12.81 -7.56 -0.91
CA GLY A 476 12.85 -6.85 -2.21
C GLY A 476 14.14 -7.13 -3.00
N PRO A 477 15.33 -7.05 -2.37
CA PRO A 477 16.60 -7.38 -3.02
C PRO A 477 16.67 -8.80 -3.61
N PHE A 478 16.03 -9.80 -3.01
CA PHE A 478 15.93 -11.14 -3.58
C PHE A 478 15.20 -11.13 -4.95
N ILE A 479 14.10 -10.37 -5.03
CA ILE A 479 13.34 -10.23 -6.28
C ILE A 479 14.16 -9.49 -7.32
N GLN A 480 14.84 -8.39 -6.94
CA GLN A 480 15.72 -7.62 -7.81
C GLN A 480 16.88 -8.45 -8.34
N TYR A 481 17.52 -9.23 -7.49
CA TYR A 481 18.60 -10.14 -7.90
C TYR A 481 18.14 -11.20 -8.90
N THR A 482 16.92 -11.76 -8.69
CA THR A 482 16.35 -12.72 -9.64
C THR A 482 16.04 -12.06 -10.98
N TYR A 483 15.49 -10.85 -10.98
CA TYR A 483 15.27 -10.07 -12.21
C TYR A 483 16.57 -9.82 -12.97
N ALA A 484 17.62 -9.31 -12.30
CA ALA A 484 18.93 -9.04 -12.91
C ALA A 484 19.58 -10.32 -13.48
N ARG A 485 19.41 -11.46 -12.78
CA ARG A 485 19.82 -12.80 -13.26
C ARG A 485 19.14 -13.16 -14.58
N ILE A 486 17.81 -12.95 -14.67
CA ILE A 486 17.06 -13.22 -15.91
C ILE A 486 17.55 -12.29 -17.02
N GLN A 487 17.76 -11.01 -16.74
CA GLN A 487 18.30 -10.09 -17.74
C GLN A 487 19.70 -10.50 -18.22
N SER A 488 20.56 -11.02 -17.34
CA SER A 488 21.85 -11.59 -17.73
C SER A 488 21.70 -12.84 -18.60
N LEU A 489 20.74 -13.73 -18.28
CA LEU A 489 20.41 -14.89 -19.10
C LEU A 489 19.98 -14.48 -20.51
N LEU A 490 19.07 -13.52 -20.63
CA LEU A 490 18.54 -13.02 -21.91
C LEU A 490 19.64 -12.34 -22.75
N ARG A 491 20.52 -11.54 -22.13
CA ARG A 491 21.69 -10.97 -22.83
C ARG A 491 22.63 -12.04 -23.38
N LYS A 492 22.87 -13.11 -22.61
CA LYS A 492 23.71 -14.24 -23.06
C LYS A 492 23.04 -15.06 -24.17
N ALA A 493 21.72 -15.13 -24.18
CA ALA A 493 20.97 -15.75 -25.26
C ALA A 493 21.13 -14.98 -26.60
N GLY A 494 21.42 -13.70 -26.54
CA GLY A 494 21.66 -12.86 -27.73
C GLY A 494 20.41 -12.78 -28.62
N LYS A 495 20.64 -12.69 -29.93
CA LYS A 495 19.59 -12.72 -30.96
C LYS A 495 19.02 -14.14 -31.26
N LEU A 496 19.30 -15.11 -30.40
CA LEU A 496 18.55 -16.38 -30.45
C LEU A 496 17.11 -15.99 -30.35
N SER A 497 16.35 -16.18 -31.43
CA SER A 497 14.99 -15.75 -31.67
C SER A 497 14.17 -15.69 -30.37
N THR A 498 13.96 -14.51 -29.84
CA THR A 498 12.91 -14.31 -28.84
C THR A 498 11.62 -14.67 -29.57
N PRO A 499 10.88 -15.70 -29.16
CA PRO A 499 9.67 -16.08 -29.85
C PRO A 499 8.66 -14.97 -29.67
N THR A 500 8.52 -14.10 -30.66
CA THR A 500 7.39 -13.20 -30.82
C THR A 500 6.36 -13.96 -31.64
N GLY A 501 5.46 -14.69 -30.98
CA GLY A 501 4.44 -15.45 -31.68
C GLY A 501 4.11 -16.78 -31.02
N GLN A 502 3.15 -17.49 -31.60
CA GLN A 502 2.68 -18.77 -31.14
C GLN A 502 3.88 -19.75 -30.94
N LEU A 503 4.11 -20.13 -29.70
CA LEU A 503 5.12 -21.15 -29.38
C LEU A 503 4.65 -22.46 -30.03
N ALA A 504 5.36 -22.89 -31.11
CA ALA A 504 5.07 -24.13 -31.81
C ALA A 504 5.52 -25.33 -30.97
N ILE A 505 4.73 -25.69 -29.94
CA ILE A 505 5.08 -26.74 -28.98
C ILE A 505 3.90 -27.74 -28.83
N ASP A 506 3.34 -28.18 -29.95
CA ASP A 506 2.11 -29.00 -29.97
C ASP A 506 2.19 -30.34 -29.20
N HIS A 507 3.37 -30.77 -28.78
CA HIS A 507 3.56 -32.03 -28.05
C HIS A 507 4.54 -31.95 -26.88
N TYR A 508 4.79 -30.74 -26.36
CA TYR A 508 5.69 -30.56 -25.23
C TYR A 508 5.04 -30.98 -23.91
N ARG A 509 5.67 -31.89 -23.18
CA ARG A 509 5.30 -32.17 -21.79
C ARG A 509 6.09 -31.24 -20.86
N LEU A 510 5.34 -30.49 -20.07
CA LEU A 510 5.92 -29.58 -19.08
C LEU A 510 6.62 -30.36 -17.97
N LEU A 511 7.82 -29.92 -17.62
CA LEU A 511 8.45 -30.37 -16.38
C LEU A 511 7.70 -29.79 -15.17
N PRO A 512 7.74 -30.46 -14.01
CA PRO A 512 7.05 -29.97 -12.81
C PRO A 512 7.44 -28.53 -12.45
N GLU A 513 8.73 -28.18 -12.55
CA GLU A 513 9.26 -26.87 -12.24
C GLU A 513 8.75 -25.80 -13.23
N GLU A 514 8.66 -26.12 -14.51
CA GLU A 514 8.10 -25.24 -15.54
C GLU A 514 6.62 -24.97 -15.27
N LYS A 515 5.86 -26.03 -14.96
CA LYS A 515 4.42 -25.96 -14.68
C LYS A 515 4.12 -25.10 -13.44
N VAL A 516 4.93 -25.20 -12.38
CA VAL A 516 4.79 -24.38 -11.17
C VAL A 516 4.95 -22.90 -11.50
N VAL A 517 5.96 -22.52 -12.29
CA VAL A 517 6.20 -21.12 -12.67
C VAL A 517 5.05 -20.57 -13.50
N ILE A 518 4.54 -21.36 -14.50
CA ILE A 518 3.41 -20.92 -15.33
C ILE A 518 2.14 -20.74 -14.50
N LYS A 519 1.86 -21.63 -13.55
CA LYS A 519 0.71 -21.52 -12.65
C LYS A 519 0.76 -20.23 -11.80
N LEU A 520 1.93 -19.90 -11.27
CA LEU A 520 2.11 -18.67 -10.52
C LEU A 520 1.91 -17.43 -11.42
N LEU A 521 2.42 -17.45 -12.65
CA LEU A 521 2.13 -16.39 -13.64
C LEU A 521 0.61 -16.28 -13.93
N HIS A 522 -0.07 -17.40 -14.09
CA HIS A 522 -1.49 -17.45 -14.37
C HIS A 522 -2.35 -16.83 -13.23
N GLN A 523 -1.89 -16.94 -11.99
CA GLN A 523 -2.61 -16.42 -10.82
C GLN A 523 -2.47 -14.90 -10.65
N PHE A 524 -1.46 -14.25 -11.24
CA PHE A 524 -1.17 -12.83 -11.02
C PHE A 524 -2.34 -11.88 -11.26
N PRO A 525 -3.14 -12.01 -12.35
CA PRO A 525 -4.28 -11.13 -12.54
C PRO A 525 -5.32 -11.22 -11.41
N ALA A 526 -5.56 -12.42 -10.90
CA ALA A 526 -6.47 -12.62 -9.76
C ALA A 526 -5.90 -11.99 -8.47
N VAL A 527 -4.60 -12.17 -8.22
CA VAL A 527 -3.90 -11.58 -7.07
C VAL A 527 -3.90 -10.05 -7.14
N LEU A 528 -3.68 -9.46 -8.32
CA LEU A 528 -3.77 -8.01 -8.49
C LEU A 528 -5.19 -7.49 -8.19
N ASN A 529 -6.21 -8.19 -8.71
CA ASN A 529 -7.60 -7.83 -8.45
C ASN A 529 -7.96 -7.97 -6.96
N GLU A 530 -7.48 -9.00 -6.29
CA GLU A 530 -7.63 -9.19 -4.84
C GLU A 530 -6.96 -8.05 -4.07
N SER A 531 -5.70 -7.71 -4.42
CA SER A 531 -4.95 -6.61 -3.81
C SER A 531 -5.66 -5.27 -3.99
N ALA A 532 -6.22 -5.01 -5.18
CA ALA A 532 -6.99 -3.80 -5.46
C ALA A 532 -8.32 -3.76 -4.67
N THR A 533 -9.03 -4.88 -4.59
CA THR A 533 -10.33 -4.97 -3.91
C THR A 533 -10.19 -4.84 -2.40
N LYS A 534 -9.19 -5.53 -1.82
CA LYS A 534 -8.91 -5.51 -0.38
C LYS A 534 -8.04 -4.34 0.06
N LEU A 535 -7.48 -3.57 -0.88
CA LEU A 535 -6.50 -2.50 -0.63
C LEU A 535 -5.28 -3.03 0.14
N ASP A 536 -4.85 -4.24 -0.20
CA ASP A 536 -3.78 -4.96 0.48
C ASP A 536 -2.61 -5.28 -0.48
N PRO A 537 -1.53 -4.49 -0.45
CA PRO A 537 -0.33 -4.77 -1.25
C PRO A 537 0.41 -6.05 -0.87
N SER A 538 0.18 -6.57 0.35
CA SER A 538 0.93 -7.73 0.83
C SER A 538 0.65 -9.00 0.02
N ALA A 539 -0.56 -9.15 -0.49
CA ALA A 539 -0.92 -10.27 -1.36
C ALA A 539 -0.05 -10.26 -2.65
N LEU A 540 0.06 -9.10 -3.30
CA LEU A 540 0.91 -8.94 -4.49
C LEU A 540 2.39 -9.13 -4.18
N ALA A 541 2.88 -8.59 -3.07
CA ALA A 541 4.28 -8.71 -2.64
C ALA A 541 4.67 -10.18 -2.40
N ASN A 542 3.86 -10.90 -1.65
CA ASN A 542 4.10 -12.31 -1.31
C ASN A 542 4.04 -13.20 -2.57
N HIS A 543 3.04 -12.99 -3.43
CA HIS A 543 2.92 -13.76 -4.66
C HIS A 543 4.08 -13.50 -5.65
N THR A 544 4.59 -12.26 -5.70
CA THR A 544 5.79 -11.92 -6.48
C THR A 544 7.03 -12.66 -5.95
N TYR A 545 7.18 -12.76 -4.63
CA TYR A 545 8.25 -13.54 -4.03
C TYR A 545 8.13 -15.03 -4.38
N ASP A 546 6.93 -15.60 -4.29
CA ASP A 546 6.69 -17.01 -4.61
C ASP A 546 7.03 -17.32 -6.07
N LEU A 547 6.66 -16.42 -7.01
CA LEU A 547 7.03 -16.54 -8.42
C LEU A 547 8.55 -16.59 -8.61
N VAL A 548 9.28 -15.62 -8.06
CA VAL A 548 10.75 -15.56 -8.28
C VAL A 548 11.47 -16.68 -7.54
N LYS A 549 10.93 -17.15 -6.43
CA LYS A 549 11.44 -18.33 -5.70
C LYS A 549 11.28 -19.59 -6.54
N ALA A 550 10.09 -19.81 -7.10
CA ALA A 550 9.84 -20.95 -8.01
C ALA A 550 10.72 -20.87 -9.26
N TYR A 551 10.86 -19.67 -9.83
CA TYR A 551 11.77 -19.45 -10.96
C TYR A 551 13.23 -19.78 -10.62
N ASN A 552 13.73 -19.40 -9.45
CA ASN A 552 15.09 -19.75 -9.03
C ASN A 552 15.28 -21.27 -8.92
N THR A 553 14.27 -22.01 -8.44
CA THR A 553 14.31 -23.49 -8.44
C THR A 553 14.38 -24.03 -9.88
N PHE A 554 13.49 -23.57 -10.76
CA PHE A 554 13.51 -23.91 -12.18
C PHE A 554 14.89 -23.62 -12.81
N TYR A 555 15.43 -22.42 -12.62
CA TYR A 555 16.72 -22.01 -13.19
C TYR A 555 17.90 -22.87 -12.71
N GLN A 556 17.84 -23.40 -11.48
CA GLN A 556 18.90 -24.24 -10.91
C GLN A 556 18.81 -25.69 -11.40
N THR A 557 17.62 -26.19 -11.62
CA THR A 557 17.37 -27.63 -11.92
C THR A 557 17.20 -27.91 -13.41
N VAL A 558 16.73 -26.92 -14.18
CA VAL A 558 16.41 -27.07 -15.60
C VAL A 558 17.39 -26.26 -16.47
N PRO A 559 18.09 -26.90 -17.42
CA PRO A 559 19.01 -26.16 -18.31
C PRO A 559 18.19 -25.25 -19.25
N VAL A 560 18.52 -23.95 -19.30
CA VAL A 560 17.88 -23.00 -20.23
C VAL A 560 18.75 -22.82 -21.48
N LEU A 561 19.93 -22.22 -21.36
CA LEU A 561 20.83 -21.97 -22.51
C LEU A 561 21.50 -23.23 -23.03
N LYS A 562 21.70 -24.23 -22.17
CA LYS A 562 22.33 -25.51 -22.52
C LYS A 562 21.34 -26.53 -23.08
N GLU A 563 20.04 -26.18 -23.18
CA GLU A 563 19.07 -27.04 -23.84
C GLU A 563 19.38 -27.17 -25.33
N GLU A 564 19.51 -28.40 -25.78
CA GLU A 564 19.93 -28.71 -27.17
C GLU A 564 18.73 -28.53 -28.14
N GLN A 565 17.51 -28.85 -27.69
CA GLN A 565 16.32 -28.70 -28.51
C GLN A 565 15.93 -27.23 -28.60
N GLU A 566 15.94 -26.67 -29.80
CA GLU A 566 15.72 -25.25 -30.06
C GLU A 566 14.35 -24.78 -29.57
N ASP A 567 13.29 -25.56 -29.81
CA ASP A 567 11.93 -25.22 -29.38
C ASP A 567 11.80 -25.18 -27.85
N ARG A 568 12.43 -26.13 -27.15
CA ARG A 568 12.47 -26.15 -25.67
C ARG A 568 13.26 -24.98 -25.11
N ARG A 569 14.39 -24.67 -25.73
CA ARG A 569 15.21 -23.52 -25.35
C ARG A 569 14.44 -22.22 -25.53
N ALA A 570 13.75 -22.06 -26.68
CA ALA A 570 12.91 -20.91 -26.97
C ALA A 570 11.78 -20.76 -25.95
N PHE A 571 11.08 -21.85 -25.63
CA PHE A 571 10.04 -21.89 -24.59
C PHE A 571 10.57 -21.43 -23.21
N ARG A 572 11.71 -21.97 -22.75
CA ARG A 572 12.30 -21.62 -21.46
C ARG A 572 12.78 -20.16 -21.41
N LEU A 573 13.24 -19.61 -22.53
CA LEU A 573 13.53 -18.19 -22.65
C LEU A 573 12.25 -17.34 -22.58
N ALA A 574 11.17 -17.73 -23.26
CA ALA A 574 9.88 -17.05 -23.19
C ALA A 574 9.30 -17.08 -21.77
N LEU A 575 9.39 -18.22 -21.08
CA LEU A 575 8.99 -18.36 -19.68
C LEU A 575 9.81 -17.39 -18.79
N SER A 576 11.14 -17.34 -19.00
CA SER A 576 12.01 -16.40 -18.24
C SER A 576 11.65 -14.95 -18.50
N MET A 577 11.35 -14.57 -19.74
CA MET A 577 10.89 -13.22 -20.10
C MET A 577 9.58 -12.85 -19.41
N SER A 578 8.61 -13.79 -19.41
CA SER A 578 7.32 -13.56 -18.76
C SER A 578 7.46 -13.37 -17.24
N VAL A 579 8.35 -14.15 -16.59
CA VAL A 579 8.67 -13.95 -15.17
C VAL A 579 9.30 -12.57 -14.94
N ALA A 580 10.28 -12.17 -15.75
CA ALA A 580 10.94 -10.88 -15.57
C ALA A 580 9.98 -9.70 -15.75
N SER A 581 9.17 -9.71 -16.82
CA SER A 581 8.21 -8.62 -17.10
C SER A 581 7.15 -8.54 -15.99
N THR A 582 6.61 -9.67 -15.53
CA THR A 582 5.62 -9.71 -14.44
C THR A 582 6.22 -9.25 -13.12
N ALA A 583 7.41 -9.72 -12.76
CA ALA A 583 8.10 -9.30 -11.54
C ALA A 583 8.40 -7.78 -11.56
N LYS A 584 8.88 -7.24 -12.69
CA LYS A 584 9.13 -5.81 -12.88
C LYS A 584 7.86 -4.99 -12.67
N LYS A 585 6.74 -5.40 -13.27
CA LYS A 585 5.46 -4.71 -13.13
C LYS A 585 4.90 -4.81 -11.72
N ALA A 586 4.98 -5.98 -11.07
CA ALA A 586 4.56 -6.17 -9.69
C ALA A 586 5.38 -5.29 -8.74
N MET A 587 6.71 -5.23 -8.91
CA MET A 587 7.57 -4.34 -8.14
C MET A 587 7.23 -2.88 -8.37
N TRP A 588 6.92 -2.49 -9.62
CA TRP A 588 6.43 -1.15 -9.91
C TRP A 588 5.11 -0.85 -9.18
N CYS A 589 4.15 -1.76 -9.14
CA CYS A 589 2.91 -1.59 -8.37
C CYS A 589 3.18 -1.39 -6.87
N LEU A 590 4.24 -2.01 -6.36
CA LEU A 590 4.70 -1.84 -4.98
C LEU A 590 5.58 -0.59 -4.76
N GLY A 591 5.78 0.24 -5.79
CA GLY A 591 6.59 1.45 -5.70
C GLY A 591 8.10 1.22 -5.73
N MET A 592 8.55 0.08 -6.26
CA MET A 592 9.96 -0.33 -6.32
C MET A 592 10.43 -0.47 -7.76
N GLU A 593 11.71 -0.21 -7.98
CA GLU A 593 12.41 -0.41 -9.26
C GLU A 593 13.27 -1.68 -9.21
N VAL A 594 13.62 -2.20 -10.39
CA VAL A 594 14.48 -3.38 -10.53
C VAL A 594 15.66 -3.07 -11.46
N PRO A 595 16.90 -3.38 -11.04
CA PRO A 595 18.10 -3.08 -11.84
C PRO A 595 18.29 -4.11 -12.95
N GLU A 596 18.75 -3.66 -14.11
CA GLU A 596 19.08 -4.55 -15.23
C GLU A 596 20.33 -5.41 -14.97
N ARG A 597 21.22 -4.96 -14.07
CA ARG A 597 22.45 -5.63 -13.62
C ARG A 597 22.60 -5.45 -12.11
N MET A 598 23.12 -6.46 -11.46
CA MET A 598 23.34 -6.48 -10.01
C MET A 598 24.50 -7.40 -9.65
#